data_5bae49819765d48c08dae6fb43dff55d
#
_entry.id   5bae49819765d48c08dae6fb43dff55d
#
_cell.length_a   1.000
_cell.length_b   1.000
_cell.length_c   1.000
_cell.angle_alpha   90.00
_cell.angle_beta   90.00
_cell.angle_gamma   90.00
#
_symmetry.space_group_name_H-M   'P 1'
#
loop_
_entity.id
_entity.type
_entity.pdbx_description
1 polymer ?
#
loop_
_entity_poly.entity_id
_entity_poly.type
_entity_poly.pdbx_seq_one_letter_code
_entity_poly.pdbx_strand_id
1 'polypeptide(L)'
;MNLLKVENMERKKNCVSYIYTRSGKWNELLSNEIFFAEYDINIEDIPNSILIIPLICNILPISWVFNLEIELDELDEDFFNCIDNIKRGYQEMFTSIKMAGSIKVNKLVKNKYTTEKTGTLFSGGVDAFNTLVQHIKETPVLLTVWGADVKLDDLEGWNKVRQHHVKVAEQFDIENSFVKSNLITSCKYETLPKYV
;
A
#
# COMPACT_ATOMS: atom_id res chain seq x y z
N MET A 1 9.29 -7.72 23.57
CA MET A 1 9.08 -8.23 22.22
C MET A 1 8.46 -7.12 21.40
N ASN A 2 8.93 -6.86 20.18
CA ASN A 2 8.41 -5.80 19.32
C ASN A 2 7.72 -6.46 18.12
N LEU A 3 6.56 -7.06 18.38
CA LEU A 3 5.82 -7.85 17.41
C LEU A 3 4.51 -7.17 17.01
N LEU A 4 4.23 -7.13 15.72
CA LEU A 4 2.91 -6.91 15.15
C LEU A 4 2.45 -8.23 14.53
N LYS A 5 1.33 -8.77 15.00
CA LYS A 5 0.75 -9.99 14.46
C LYS A 5 -0.60 -9.69 13.83
N VAL A 6 -0.74 -10.01 12.54
CA VAL A 6 -2.03 -9.92 11.86
C VAL A 6 -2.88 -11.12 12.25
N GLU A 7 -4.03 -10.85 12.88
CA GLU A 7 -4.93 -11.90 13.39
C GLU A 7 -6.03 -12.22 12.37
N ASN A 8 -6.57 -11.21 11.70
CA ASN A 8 -7.67 -11.38 10.76
C ASN A 8 -7.80 -10.19 9.79
N MET A 9 -8.56 -10.39 8.74
CA MET A 9 -9.04 -9.33 7.85
C MET A 9 -10.55 -9.37 7.77
N GLU A 10 -11.20 -8.25 8.04
CA GLU A 10 -12.63 -8.09 7.78
C GLU A 10 -12.84 -7.58 6.36
N ARG A 11 -13.60 -8.31 5.58
CA ARG A 11 -13.89 -8.02 4.18
C ARG A 11 -15.36 -7.63 4.02
N LYS A 12 -15.57 -6.53 3.34
CA LYS A 12 -16.88 -6.11 2.81
C LYS A 12 -16.72 -5.98 1.31
N LYS A 13 -17.81 -5.94 0.57
CA LYS A 13 -17.88 -5.94 -0.89
C LYS A 13 -16.67 -5.28 -1.60
N ASN A 14 -16.24 -4.12 -1.16
CA ASN A 14 -15.17 -3.34 -1.78
C ASN A 14 -14.14 -2.79 -0.77
N CYS A 15 -14.21 -3.20 0.49
CA CYS A 15 -13.35 -2.70 1.55
C CYS A 15 -12.75 -3.85 2.34
N VAL A 16 -11.47 -3.77 2.66
CA VAL A 16 -10.77 -4.63 3.61
C VAL A 16 -10.26 -3.81 4.78
N SER A 17 -10.47 -4.31 5.99
CA SER A 17 -9.91 -3.78 7.25
C SER A 17 -9.06 -4.83 7.93
N TYR A 18 -8.00 -4.41 8.62
CA TYR A 18 -7.01 -5.32 9.15
C TYR A 18 -7.02 -5.31 10.68
N ILE A 19 -7.21 -6.50 11.27
CA ILE A 19 -7.18 -6.71 12.71
C ILE A 19 -5.83 -7.29 13.08
N TYR A 20 -5.08 -6.59 13.91
CA TYR A 20 -3.77 -7.03 14.38
C TYR A 20 -3.55 -6.70 15.84
N THR A 21 -2.79 -7.55 16.51
CA THR A 21 -2.23 -7.27 17.83
C THR A 21 -0.83 -6.70 17.69
N ARG A 22 -0.42 -5.88 18.64
CA ARG A 22 0.87 -5.22 18.62
C ARG A 22 1.45 -5.08 20.02
N SER A 23 2.79 -5.11 20.10
CA SER A 23 3.51 -5.00 21.36
C SER A 23 4.77 -4.15 21.23
N GLY A 24 5.27 -3.65 22.34
CA GLY A 24 6.49 -2.87 22.39
C GLY A 24 6.40 -1.58 21.55
N LYS A 25 7.41 -1.31 20.77
CA LYS A 25 7.54 -0.07 20.01
C LYS A 25 6.45 0.15 18.96
N TRP A 26 5.81 -0.92 18.48
CA TRP A 26 4.66 -0.81 17.57
C TRP A 26 3.51 0.04 18.13
N ASN A 27 3.31 0.03 19.47
CA ASN A 27 2.26 0.84 20.12
C ASN A 27 2.54 2.35 20.04
N GLU A 28 3.80 2.73 19.91
CA GLU A 28 4.22 4.13 19.79
C GLU A 28 4.11 4.62 18.33
N LEU A 29 4.40 3.72 17.37
CA LEU A 29 4.53 4.06 15.96
C LEU A 29 3.22 4.04 15.17
N LEU A 30 2.26 3.19 15.57
CA LEU A 30 0.98 3.10 14.90
C LEU A 30 -0.12 3.81 15.70
N SER A 31 -1.06 4.42 15.00
CA SER A 31 -2.27 4.99 15.60
C SER A 31 -3.20 3.89 16.12
N ASN A 32 -4.27 4.27 16.83
CA ASN A 32 -5.30 3.32 17.26
C ASN A 32 -6.39 3.11 16.19
N GLU A 33 -6.26 3.77 15.06
CA GLU A 33 -7.18 3.60 13.95
C GLU A 33 -6.97 2.25 13.28
N ILE A 34 -8.06 1.61 12.90
CA ILE A 34 -8.02 0.39 12.10
C ILE A 34 -7.58 0.76 10.69
N PHE A 35 -6.48 0.17 10.21
CA PHE A 35 -6.03 0.37 8.84
C PHE A 35 -7.04 -0.27 7.88
N PHE A 36 -7.39 0.44 6.79
CA PHE A 36 -8.31 -0.05 5.78
C PHE A 36 -7.86 0.35 4.37
N ALA A 37 -8.33 -0.42 3.40
CA ALA A 37 -8.31 -0.06 1.99
C ALA A 37 -9.68 -0.33 1.37
N GLU A 38 -10.26 0.70 0.74
CA GLU A 38 -11.55 0.66 0.05
C GLU A 38 -11.32 0.92 -1.44
N TYR A 39 -11.80 0.02 -2.27
CA TYR A 39 -11.61 0.00 -3.72
C TYR A 39 -12.91 0.40 -4.43
N ASP A 40 -12.84 0.82 -5.66
CA ASP A 40 -14.01 1.07 -6.53
C ASP A 40 -14.50 -0.20 -7.25
N ILE A 41 -13.90 -1.35 -6.96
CA ILE A 41 -14.27 -2.68 -7.47
C ILE A 41 -14.68 -3.62 -6.34
N ASN A 42 -15.38 -4.71 -6.69
CA ASN A 42 -15.66 -5.80 -5.75
C ASN A 42 -14.38 -6.63 -5.50
N ILE A 43 -14.07 -6.87 -4.22
CA ILE A 43 -12.88 -7.61 -3.78
C ILE A 43 -13.22 -8.94 -3.08
N GLU A 44 -14.48 -9.38 -3.11
CA GLU A 44 -14.92 -10.59 -2.36
C GLU A 44 -14.19 -11.85 -2.80
N ASP A 45 -13.85 -11.95 -4.08
CA ASP A 45 -13.16 -13.10 -4.66
C ASP A 45 -11.63 -12.97 -4.66
N ILE A 46 -11.08 -11.85 -4.17
CA ILE A 46 -9.63 -11.65 -4.11
C ILE A 46 -9.03 -12.47 -2.96
N PRO A 47 -7.96 -13.25 -3.17
CA PRO A 47 -7.32 -14.03 -2.11
C PRO A 47 -6.81 -13.17 -0.96
N ASN A 48 -6.87 -13.70 0.27
CA ASN A 48 -6.34 -13.00 1.46
C ASN A 48 -4.85 -12.71 1.33
N SER A 49 -4.10 -13.63 0.72
CA SER A 49 -2.65 -13.45 0.46
C SER A 49 -2.33 -12.24 -0.44
N ILE A 50 -3.28 -11.76 -1.24
CA ILE A 50 -3.19 -10.53 -2.04
C ILE A 50 -3.71 -9.34 -1.25
N LEU A 51 -4.87 -9.49 -0.60
CA LEU A 51 -5.51 -8.38 0.13
C LEU A 51 -4.70 -7.88 1.33
N ILE A 52 -3.76 -8.70 1.86
CA ILE A 52 -2.87 -8.30 2.95
C ILE A 52 -1.74 -7.36 2.49
N ILE A 53 -1.40 -7.34 1.21
CA ILE A 53 -0.26 -6.59 0.66
C ILE A 53 -0.31 -5.09 0.99
N PRO A 54 -1.44 -4.36 0.90
CA PRO A 54 -1.50 -2.95 1.25
C PRO A 54 -1.06 -2.64 2.69
N LEU A 55 -1.49 -3.47 3.66
CA LEU A 55 -1.02 -3.33 5.03
C LEU A 55 0.50 -3.59 5.12
N ILE A 56 0.98 -4.67 4.49
CA ILE A 56 2.39 -5.04 4.55
C ILE A 56 3.26 -3.95 3.92
N CYS A 57 2.89 -3.39 2.77
CA CYS A 57 3.61 -2.27 2.16
C CYS A 57 3.69 -1.05 3.10
N ASN A 58 2.65 -0.79 3.89
CA ASN A 58 2.63 0.32 4.83
C ASN A 58 3.54 0.11 6.05
N ILE A 59 3.62 -1.11 6.59
CA ILE A 59 4.33 -1.38 7.86
C ILE A 59 5.76 -1.93 7.68
N LEU A 60 6.11 -2.49 6.52
CA LEU A 60 7.45 -3.02 6.26
C LEU A 60 8.56 -1.97 6.42
N PRO A 61 8.47 -0.75 5.85
CA PRO A 61 9.50 0.26 6.04
C PRO A 61 9.69 0.63 7.52
N ILE A 62 8.61 0.71 8.28
CA ILE A 62 8.63 0.96 9.73
C ILE A 62 9.34 -0.18 10.46
N SER A 63 8.99 -1.42 10.12
CA SER A 63 9.66 -2.61 10.67
C SER A 63 11.17 -2.55 10.45
N TRP A 64 11.61 -2.23 9.23
CA TRP A 64 13.02 -2.20 8.89
C TRP A 64 13.79 -1.10 9.63
N VAL A 65 13.24 0.11 9.68
CA VAL A 65 13.87 1.27 10.36
C VAL A 65 14.03 1.02 11.85
N PHE A 66 13.05 0.42 12.50
CA PHE A 66 13.04 0.25 13.95
C PHE A 66 13.40 -1.16 14.42
N ASN A 67 13.81 -2.05 13.53
CA ASN A 67 14.15 -3.45 13.85
C ASN A 67 13.01 -4.17 14.57
N LEU A 68 11.84 -4.22 13.94
CA LEU A 68 10.62 -4.80 14.51
C LEU A 68 10.24 -6.07 13.74
N GLU A 69 9.38 -6.89 14.36
CA GLU A 69 8.90 -8.15 13.80
C GLU A 69 7.44 -8.01 13.34
N ILE A 70 7.13 -8.62 12.18
CA ILE A 70 5.77 -8.78 11.66
C ILE A 70 5.50 -10.28 11.52
N GLU A 71 4.34 -10.72 11.98
CA GLU A 71 3.86 -12.10 11.79
C GLU A 71 2.48 -12.08 11.12
N LEU A 72 2.30 -12.92 10.10
CA LEU A 72 1.03 -13.09 9.39
C LEU A 72 0.87 -14.54 8.92
N ASP A 73 -0.38 -14.91 8.65
CA ASP A 73 -0.73 -16.28 8.29
C ASP A 73 -0.35 -16.60 6.85
N GLU A 74 -0.78 -15.79 5.88
CA GLU A 74 -0.48 -16.05 4.47
C GLU A 74 -0.11 -14.79 3.69
N LEU A 75 0.74 -14.97 2.67
CA LEU A 75 1.17 -13.92 1.75
C LEU A 75 1.38 -14.49 0.36
N ASP A 76 1.17 -13.66 -0.65
CA ASP A 76 1.52 -13.99 -2.03
C ASP A 76 3.01 -14.29 -2.18
N GLU A 77 3.35 -15.39 -2.86
CA GLU A 77 4.74 -15.86 -3.02
C GLU A 77 5.58 -14.87 -3.84
N ASP A 78 5.01 -14.34 -4.93
CA ASP A 78 5.73 -13.41 -5.80
C ASP A 78 6.03 -12.10 -5.08
N PHE A 79 5.06 -11.58 -4.31
CA PHE A 79 5.29 -10.40 -3.48
C PHE A 79 6.33 -10.66 -2.39
N PHE A 80 6.25 -11.81 -1.69
CA PHE A 80 7.23 -12.18 -0.67
C PHE A 80 8.66 -12.20 -1.22
N ASN A 81 8.86 -12.76 -2.42
CA ASN A 81 10.16 -12.83 -3.08
C ASN A 81 10.71 -11.45 -3.49
N CYS A 82 9.86 -10.43 -3.59
CA CYS A 82 10.28 -9.05 -3.87
C CYS A 82 10.74 -8.29 -2.61
N ILE A 83 10.38 -8.72 -1.39
CA ILE A 83 10.59 -7.97 -0.15
C ILE A 83 12.08 -7.63 0.09
N ASP A 84 12.98 -8.58 -0.12
CA ASP A 84 14.41 -8.36 0.09
C ASP A 84 14.99 -7.35 -0.91
N ASN A 85 14.50 -7.36 -2.15
CA ASN A 85 14.91 -6.37 -3.17
C ASN A 85 14.41 -4.97 -2.80
N ILE A 86 13.17 -4.85 -2.34
CA ILE A 86 12.61 -3.58 -1.86
C ILE A 86 13.40 -3.07 -0.67
N LYS A 87 13.69 -3.94 0.33
CA LYS A 87 14.50 -3.59 1.50
C LYS A 87 15.89 -3.09 1.11
N ARG A 88 16.53 -3.74 0.14
CA ARG A 88 17.83 -3.31 -0.39
C ARG A 88 17.73 -1.93 -1.03
N GLY A 89 16.72 -1.62 -1.82
CA GLY A 89 16.48 -0.30 -2.38
C GLY A 89 16.34 0.77 -1.30
N TYR A 90 15.60 0.51 -0.23
CA TYR A 90 15.51 1.40 0.92
C TYR A 90 16.87 1.59 1.61
N GLN A 91 17.67 0.53 1.77
CA GLN A 91 19.00 0.62 2.37
C GLN A 91 19.96 1.45 1.51
N GLU A 92 19.88 1.37 0.19
CA GLU A 92 20.69 2.17 -0.75
C GLU A 92 20.26 3.65 -0.73
N MET A 93 18.95 3.91 -0.60
CA MET A 93 18.41 5.27 -0.52
C MET A 93 18.74 5.93 0.83
N PHE A 94 18.67 5.19 1.93
CA PHE A 94 18.87 5.68 3.29
C PHE A 94 20.10 5.05 3.93
N THR A 95 21.29 5.39 3.44
CA THR A 95 22.58 4.78 3.84
C THR A 95 22.93 4.97 5.32
N SER A 96 22.41 6.04 5.96
CA SER A 96 22.63 6.33 7.38
C SER A 96 21.75 5.50 8.32
N ILE A 97 20.73 4.81 7.81
CA ILE A 97 19.79 4.02 8.59
C ILE A 97 20.03 2.54 8.28
N LYS A 98 20.32 1.74 9.31
CA LYS A 98 20.42 0.29 9.14
C LYS A 98 19.01 -0.30 9.01
N MET A 99 18.66 -0.80 7.84
CA MET A 99 17.41 -1.51 7.60
C MET A 99 17.48 -2.92 8.18
N ALA A 100 16.84 -3.13 9.34
CA ALA A 100 16.76 -4.42 10.03
C ALA A 100 15.31 -4.94 10.00
N GLY A 101 14.79 -5.52 11.06
CA GLY A 101 13.43 -6.04 11.13
C GLY A 101 13.17 -7.26 10.25
N SER A 102 12.08 -7.96 10.54
CA SER A 102 11.75 -9.21 9.87
C SER A 102 10.25 -9.38 9.68
N ILE A 103 9.89 -10.21 8.69
CA ILE A 103 8.55 -10.67 8.45
C ILE A 103 8.54 -12.20 8.50
N LYS A 104 7.62 -12.76 9.27
CA LYS A 104 7.37 -14.19 9.35
C LYS A 104 6.01 -14.50 8.74
N VAL A 105 6.00 -15.36 7.75
CA VAL A 105 4.80 -15.81 7.04
C VAL A 105 4.64 -17.30 7.26
N ASN A 106 3.47 -17.75 7.72
CA ASN A 106 3.22 -19.17 7.97
C ASN A 106 3.03 -19.95 6.66
N LYS A 107 2.42 -19.31 5.65
CA LYS A 107 2.12 -19.94 4.37
C LYS A 107 2.33 -18.97 3.20
N LEU A 108 3.14 -19.35 2.24
CA LEU A 108 3.24 -18.68 0.95
C LEU A 108 2.21 -19.26 -0.03
N VAL A 109 1.49 -18.39 -0.72
CA VAL A 109 0.43 -18.77 -1.65
C VAL A 109 0.82 -18.32 -3.05
N LYS A 110 0.90 -19.29 -3.97
CA LYS A 110 1.12 -19.00 -5.38
C LYS A 110 -0.23 -18.69 -6.05
N ASN A 111 -0.49 -17.42 -6.28
CA ASN A 111 -1.70 -16.98 -6.97
C ASN A 111 -1.54 -17.11 -8.49
N LYS A 112 -2.66 -17.27 -9.19
CA LYS A 112 -2.71 -17.21 -10.66
C LYS A 112 -3.37 -15.88 -11.04
N TYR A 113 -2.65 -15.08 -11.79
CA TYR A 113 -3.20 -13.86 -12.35
C TYR A 113 -4.02 -14.18 -13.60
N THR A 114 -5.19 -13.57 -13.69
CA THR A 114 -6.17 -13.81 -14.77
C THR A 114 -6.16 -12.73 -15.83
N THR A 115 -5.33 -11.70 -15.66
CA THR A 115 -5.26 -10.55 -16.56
C THR A 115 -3.81 -10.11 -16.75
N GLU A 116 -3.49 -9.63 -17.95
CA GLU A 116 -2.22 -8.97 -18.28
C GLU A 116 -2.32 -7.43 -18.20
N LYS A 117 -3.43 -6.90 -17.66
CA LYS A 117 -3.58 -5.44 -17.50
C LYS A 117 -2.50 -4.90 -16.58
N THR A 118 -1.85 -3.83 -17.01
CA THR A 118 -0.90 -3.07 -16.19
C THR A 118 -1.62 -1.93 -15.46
N GLY A 119 -1.15 -1.60 -14.25
CA GLY A 119 -1.59 -0.43 -13.51
C GLY A 119 -0.43 0.52 -13.30
N THR A 120 -0.70 1.83 -13.34
CA THR A 120 0.28 2.84 -12.96
C THR A 120 -0.26 3.77 -11.89
N LEU A 121 0.54 4.04 -10.87
CA LEU A 121 0.19 5.07 -9.88
C LEU A 121 0.17 6.43 -10.57
N PHE A 122 -0.92 7.17 -10.38
CA PHE A 122 -1.13 8.45 -11.05
C PHE A 122 -1.52 9.53 -10.06
N SER A 123 -0.60 10.46 -9.81
CA SER A 123 -0.79 11.64 -8.97
C SER A 123 -1.19 12.89 -9.75
N GLY A 124 -1.12 12.85 -11.09
CA GLY A 124 -1.31 14.02 -11.96
C GLY A 124 -0.09 14.95 -12.04
N GLY A 125 1.04 14.60 -11.40
CA GLY A 125 2.30 15.32 -11.52
C GLY A 125 3.08 14.96 -12.78
N VAL A 126 4.16 15.71 -13.03
CA VAL A 126 4.99 15.57 -14.27
C VAL A 126 5.53 14.15 -14.43
N ASP A 127 6.02 13.53 -13.35
CA ASP A 127 6.59 12.18 -13.40
C ASP A 127 5.53 11.12 -13.71
N ALA A 128 4.32 11.28 -13.13
CA ALA A 128 3.19 10.40 -13.41
C ALA A 128 2.75 10.50 -14.88
N PHE A 129 2.69 11.72 -15.43
CA PHE A 129 2.41 11.93 -16.86
C PHE A 129 3.53 11.38 -17.77
N ASN A 130 4.80 11.56 -17.40
CA ASN A 130 5.90 11.00 -18.17
C ASN A 130 5.82 9.47 -18.21
N THR A 131 5.55 8.81 -17.08
CA THR A 131 5.34 7.36 -17.01
C THR A 131 4.16 6.93 -17.88
N LEU A 132 3.02 7.63 -17.78
CA LEU A 132 1.83 7.34 -18.59
C LEU A 132 2.15 7.42 -20.11
N VAL A 133 2.79 8.51 -20.55
CA VAL A 133 3.09 8.70 -21.97
C VAL A 133 4.07 7.64 -22.50
N GLN A 134 5.07 7.24 -21.71
CA GLN A 134 6.01 6.20 -22.10
C GLN A 134 5.34 4.83 -22.24
N HIS A 135 4.32 4.54 -21.44
CA HIS A 135 3.64 3.24 -21.37
C HIS A 135 2.21 3.26 -21.96
N ILE A 136 1.83 4.33 -22.67
CA ILE A 136 0.46 4.48 -23.18
C ILE A 136 0.00 3.32 -24.09
N LYS A 137 0.93 2.71 -24.81
CA LYS A 137 0.64 1.56 -25.68
C LYS A 137 0.22 0.31 -24.93
N GLU A 138 0.52 0.23 -23.65
CA GLU A 138 0.11 -0.86 -22.76
C GLU A 138 -1.31 -0.66 -22.22
N THR A 139 -1.94 0.48 -22.54
CA THR A 139 -3.28 0.86 -22.05
C THR A 139 -3.42 0.68 -20.52
N PRO A 140 -2.53 1.31 -19.71
CA PRO A 140 -2.50 1.07 -18.28
C PRO A 140 -3.75 1.62 -17.59
N VAL A 141 -4.17 0.97 -16.50
CA VAL A 141 -5.17 1.53 -15.59
C VAL A 141 -4.52 2.57 -14.69
N LEU A 142 -5.05 3.79 -14.65
CA LEU A 142 -4.57 4.84 -13.73
C LEU A 142 -5.06 4.54 -12.31
N LEU A 143 -4.14 4.38 -11.37
CA LEU A 143 -4.45 4.10 -9.97
C LEU A 143 -4.17 5.34 -9.12
N THR A 144 -5.18 5.83 -8.41
CA THR A 144 -5.05 6.99 -7.52
C THR A 144 -5.50 6.65 -6.11
N VAL A 145 -4.68 7.03 -5.11
CA VAL A 145 -4.96 6.76 -3.70
C VAL A 145 -5.45 8.02 -3.01
N TRP A 146 -6.71 7.99 -2.52
CA TRP A 146 -7.22 8.99 -1.61
C TRP A 146 -6.84 8.64 -0.17
N GLY A 147 -6.24 9.57 0.54
CA GLY A 147 -5.64 9.37 1.86
C GLY A 147 -4.12 9.26 1.82
N ALA A 148 -3.51 9.49 0.63
CA ALA A 148 -2.09 9.74 0.46
C ALA A 148 -1.81 11.26 0.41
N ASP A 149 -1.73 11.87 -0.78
CA ASP A 149 -1.45 13.30 -0.92
C ASP A 149 -2.64 14.18 -0.50
N VAL A 150 -3.87 13.70 -0.70
CA VAL A 150 -5.09 14.38 -0.27
C VAL A 150 -5.66 13.71 0.97
N LYS A 151 -5.81 14.48 2.05
CA LYS A 151 -6.37 13.96 3.32
C LYS A 151 -7.80 13.47 3.14
N LEU A 152 -8.21 12.49 3.98
CA LEU A 152 -9.56 11.90 3.92
C LEU A 152 -10.69 12.88 4.28
N ASP A 153 -10.39 13.93 5.03
CA ASP A 153 -11.31 15.01 5.41
C ASP A 153 -11.38 16.15 4.38
N ASP A 154 -10.44 16.21 3.42
CA ASP A 154 -10.45 17.18 2.32
C ASP A 154 -11.27 16.68 1.12
N LEU A 155 -12.59 16.69 1.24
CA LEU A 155 -13.49 16.28 0.17
C LEU A 155 -13.42 17.18 -1.06
N GLU A 156 -13.20 18.47 -0.88
CA GLU A 156 -13.11 19.43 -2.00
C GLU A 156 -11.85 19.18 -2.82
N GLY A 157 -10.70 19.05 -2.16
CA GLY A 157 -9.43 18.71 -2.80
C GLY A 157 -9.52 17.38 -3.53
N TRP A 158 -10.10 16.37 -2.87
CA TRP A 158 -10.28 15.06 -3.49
C TRP A 158 -11.16 15.11 -4.76
N ASN A 159 -12.29 15.83 -4.72
CA ASN A 159 -13.16 15.96 -5.87
C ASN A 159 -12.46 16.61 -7.07
N LYS A 160 -11.62 17.62 -6.83
CA LYS A 160 -10.80 18.24 -7.89
C LYS A 160 -9.82 17.26 -8.51
N VAL A 161 -9.08 16.52 -7.68
CA VAL A 161 -8.13 15.49 -8.14
C VAL A 161 -8.87 14.40 -8.94
N ARG A 162 -9.93 13.84 -8.39
CA ARG A 162 -10.73 12.80 -9.04
C ARG A 162 -11.25 13.25 -10.41
N GLN A 163 -11.82 14.44 -10.49
CA GLN A 163 -12.31 14.99 -11.77
C GLN A 163 -11.20 15.18 -12.80
N HIS A 164 -10.02 15.63 -12.36
CA HIS A 164 -8.87 15.79 -13.23
C HIS A 164 -8.43 14.42 -13.79
N HIS A 165 -8.29 13.41 -12.94
CA HIS A 165 -7.85 12.07 -13.35
C HIS A 165 -8.84 11.37 -14.26
N VAL A 166 -10.15 11.53 -14.03
CA VAL A 166 -11.19 11.05 -14.95
C VAL A 166 -11.03 11.67 -16.33
N LYS A 167 -10.84 13.00 -16.41
CA LYS A 167 -10.62 13.69 -17.69
C LYS A 167 -9.35 13.22 -18.40
N VAL A 168 -8.28 12.95 -17.66
CA VAL A 168 -7.05 12.40 -18.25
C VAL A 168 -7.31 11.01 -18.82
N ALA A 169 -7.96 10.13 -18.07
CA ALA A 169 -8.31 8.79 -18.53
C ALA A 169 -9.18 8.83 -19.80
N GLU A 170 -10.19 9.71 -19.84
CA GLU A 170 -11.03 9.94 -21.02
C GLU A 170 -10.22 10.44 -22.23
N GLN A 171 -9.28 11.38 -22.02
CA GLN A 171 -8.42 11.93 -23.09
C GLN A 171 -7.52 10.87 -23.74
N PHE A 172 -7.03 9.92 -22.95
CA PHE A 172 -6.12 8.86 -23.40
C PHE A 172 -6.85 7.56 -23.75
N ASP A 173 -8.18 7.51 -23.60
CA ASP A 173 -9.02 6.31 -23.81
C ASP A 173 -8.53 5.10 -22.98
N ILE A 174 -8.29 5.34 -21.69
CA ILE A 174 -7.82 4.34 -20.72
C ILE A 174 -8.71 4.32 -19.48
N GLU A 175 -8.60 3.25 -18.70
CA GLU A 175 -9.35 3.09 -17.44
C GLU A 175 -8.68 3.86 -16.29
N ASN A 176 -9.48 4.25 -15.30
CA ASN A 176 -8.98 4.70 -13.99
C ASN A 176 -9.63 3.93 -12.86
N SER A 177 -8.94 3.82 -11.74
CA SER A 177 -9.42 3.19 -10.51
C SER A 177 -8.95 3.99 -9.30
N PHE A 178 -9.79 4.06 -8.28
CA PHE A 178 -9.54 4.83 -7.07
C PHE A 178 -9.52 3.93 -5.86
N VAL A 179 -8.53 4.14 -5.00
CA VAL A 179 -8.42 3.46 -3.71
C VAL A 179 -8.48 4.49 -2.61
N LYS A 180 -9.33 4.28 -1.60
CA LYS A 180 -9.38 5.10 -0.41
C LYS A 180 -8.73 4.37 0.76
N SER A 181 -7.82 5.02 1.48
CA SER A 181 -7.14 4.39 2.61
C SER A 181 -6.71 5.42 3.66
N ASN A 182 -6.67 5.03 4.91
CA ASN A 182 -6.07 5.84 5.97
C ASN A 182 -4.56 5.61 6.12
N LEU A 183 -3.87 5.38 5.01
CA LEU A 183 -2.44 5.08 4.93
C LEU A 183 -1.59 6.05 5.77
N ILE A 184 -1.80 7.35 5.61
CA ILE A 184 -1.03 8.38 6.31
C ILE A 184 -1.39 8.44 7.80
N THR A 185 -2.68 8.36 8.16
CA THR A 185 -3.11 8.52 9.56
C THR A 185 -2.92 7.26 10.41
N SER A 186 -2.70 6.10 9.78
CA SER A 186 -2.42 4.86 10.48
C SER A 186 -1.04 4.84 11.15
N CYS A 187 -0.10 5.66 10.69
CA CYS A 187 1.25 5.80 11.24
C CYS A 187 1.43 7.16 11.93
N LYS A 188 2.13 7.15 13.07
CA LYS A 188 2.51 8.38 13.78
C LYS A 188 3.82 8.92 13.22
N TYR A 189 3.75 9.62 12.09
CA TYR A 189 4.93 10.10 11.37
C TYR A 189 5.86 11.00 12.19
N GLU A 190 5.34 11.67 13.22
CA GLU A 190 6.14 12.51 14.13
C GLU A 190 7.23 11.71 14.88
N THR A 191 7.08 10.39 14.96
CA THR A 191 8.03 9.49 15.61
C THR A 191 9.06 8.89 14.65
N LEU A 192 8.89 9.11 13.34
CA LEU A 192 9.85 8.66 12.34
C LEU A 192 11.08 9.57 12.32
N PRO A 193 12.29 9.03 12.03
CA PRO A 193 13.46 9.88 11.78
C PRO A 193 13.17 10.89 10.68
N LYS A 194 13.59 12.15 10.86
CA LYS A 194 13.29 13.26 9.92
C LYS A 194 13.82 13.06 8.49
N TYR A 195 14.39 11.92 8.16
CA TYR A 195 15.03 11.59 6.89
C TYR A 195 14.48 10.29 6.28
N VAL A 196 13.31 9.83 6.70
CA VAL A 196 12.61 8.67 6.12
C VAL A 196 11.35 9.14 5.41
#